data_2f4fe63220e927583fc8125d42e2f481
#
_entry.id   2f4fe63220e927583fc8125d42e2f481
#
_cell.length_a   1.000
_cell.length_b   1.000
_cell.length_c   1.000
_cell.angle_alpha   90.00
_cell.angle_beta   90.00
_cell.angle_gamma   90.00
#
_symmetry.space_group_name_H-M   'P 1'
#
loop_
_entity.id
_entity.type
_entity.pdbx_description
1 polymer ?
#
loop_
_entity_poly.entity_id
_entity_poly.type
_entity_poly.pdbx_seq_one_letter_code
_entity_poly.pdbx_strand_id
1 'polypeptide(L)'
;MPINYEYIVVLGGSELAYTSSITNKLSLNSSSERLIASVKLANEKKNRKIIFLGGTSSLLEQKNIIDETDVAKKFFRDVNFDLKRVIFVKETKNTIENLKKLKKLNLRIEGNSILITSAFHMKRALLISEKLDLILIPYAVDFRSFEDSGRDGLINYYQMFSIVKNLKSLNLYFRELLGIIAVKISM
;
A
#
# COMPACT_ATOMS: atom_id res chain seq x y z
N MET A 1 -4.46 19.51 1.28
CA MET A 1 -4.45 18.45 2.28
C MET A 1 -4.96 19.01 3.59
N PRO A 2 -5.70 18.22 4.41
CA PRO A 2 -6.03 18.65 5.76
C PRO A 2 -4.74 18.87 6.53
N ILE A 3 -4.62 20.02 7.15
CA ILE A 3 -3.39 20.52 7.77
C ILE A 3 -3.03 19.72 9.05
N ASN A 4 -3.93 18.88 9.55
CA ASN A 4 -3.78 18.25 10.85
C ASN A 4 -4.19 16.77 10.84
N TYR A 5 -3.27 15.89 10.44
CA TYR A 5 -3.38 14.44 10.62
C TYR A 5 -2.24 13.92 11.50
N GLU A 6 -2.53 12.91 12.29
CA GLU A 6 -1.59 12.30 13.23
C GLU A 6 -1.06 10.96 12.71
N TYR A 7 -1.91 10.19 12.04
CA TYR A 7 -1.56 8.85 11.57
C TYR A 7 -1.46 8.79 10.05
N ILE A 8 -0.48 8.04 9.58
CA ILE A 8 -0.23 7.72 8.18
C ILE A 8 -0.39 6.21 8.02
N VAL A 9 -1.53 5.79 7.53
CA VAL A 9 -1.85 4.38 7.29
C VAL A 9 -1.31 3.97 5.93
N VAL A 10 -0.45 2.96 5.89
CA VAL A 10 0.18 2.46 4.67
C VAL A 10 -0.24 1.03 4.43
N LEU A 11 -0.86 0.76 3.29
CA LEU A 11 -1.14 -0.62 2.86
C LEU A 11 0.12 -1.21 2.22
N GLY A 12 0.57 -2.35 2.72
CA GLY A 12 1.64 -3.15 2.14
C GLY A 12 1.35 -3.61 0.71
N GLY A 13 2.27 -4.37 0.14
CA GLY A 13 2.23 -4.89 -1.23
C GLY A 13 3.31 -4.30 -2.14
N SER A 14 4.23 -3.52 -1.59
CA SER A 14 5.48 -3.10 -2.25
C SER A 14 6.65 -4.03 -1.92
N GLU A 15 6.54 -4.80 -0.88
CA GLU A 15 7.58 -5.61 -0.25
C GLU A 15 7.73 -6.95 -0.98
N LEU A 16 8.92 -7.21 -1.52
CA LEU A 16 9.26 -8.50 -2.13
C LEU A 16 9.86 -9.42 -1.07
N ALA A 17 9.02 -9.97 -0.19
CA ALA A 17 9.43 -10.76 0.96
C ALA A 17 10.30 -11.96 0.58
N TYR A 18 9.89 -12.74 -0.43
CA TYR A 18 10.65 -13.88 -0.94
C TYR A 18 12.05 -13.47 -1.44
N THR A 19 12.11 -12.47 -2.32
CA THR A 19 13.39 -11.97 -2.85
C THR A 19 14.29 -11.42 -1.76
N SER A 20 13.71 -10.68 -0.81
CA SER A 20 14.46 -10.12 0.32
C SER A 20 15.01 -11.21 1.23
N SER A 21 14.28 -12.32 1.43
CA SER A 21 14.74 -13.47 2.22
C SER A 21 15.93 -14.18 1.57
N ILE A 22 15.85 -14.44 0.25
CA ILE A 22 16.92 -15.16 -0.46
C ILE A 22 18.19 -14.30 -0.61
N THR A 23 18.02 -13.03 -0.96
CA THR A 23 19.15 -12.14 -1.24
C THR A 23 19.73 -11.51 0.01
N ASN A 24 19.04 -11.60 1.14
CA ASN A 24 19.31 -10.87 2.38
C ASN A 24 19.44 -9.34 2.17
N LYS A 25 18.84 -8.82 1.09
CA LYS A 25 18.82 -7.40 0.73
C LYS A 25 17.39 -6.87 0.73
N LEU A 26 17.25 -5.56 0.95
CA LEU A 26 15.97 -4.89 0.75
C LEU A 26 15.54 -5.00 -0.72
N SER A 27 14.40 -5.60 -0.97
CA SER A 27 13.84 -5.73 -2.31
C SER A 27 12.40 -5.24 -2.32
N LEU A 28 12.14 -4.26 -3.18
CA LEU A 28 10.82 -3.63 -3.33
C LEU A 28 10.39 -3.72 -4.81
N ASN A 29 9.10 -3.69 -5.05
CA ASN A 29 8.52 -3.63 -6.38
C ASN A 29 8.19 -2.18 -6.81
N SER A 30 7.53 -2.01 -7.95
CA SER A 30 7.14 -0.70 -8.51
C SER A 30 6.20 0.12 -7.60
N SER A 31 5.62 -0.45 -6.56
CA SER A 31 4.73 0.27 -5.63
C SER A 31 5.47 0.81 -4.39
N SER A 32 6.79 0.87 -4.42
CA SER A 32 7.64 1.39 -3.32
C SER A 32 7.38 2.85 -2.95
N GLU A 33 6.76 3.62 -3.85
CA GLU A 33 6.30 4.99 -3.56
C GLU A 33 5.45 5.10 -2.30
N ARG A 34 4.73 4.04 -1.91
CA ARG A 34 3.94 4.00 -0.66
C ARG A 34 4.81 4.21 0.57
N LEU A 35 5.93 3.50 0.66
CA LEU A 35 6.88 3.62 1.77
C LEU A 35 7.60 4.97 1.75
N ILE A 36 8.04 5.41 0.57
CA ILE A 36 8.74 6.70 0.39
C ILE A 36 7.83 7.86 0.81
N ALA A 37 6.58 7.87 0.31
CA ALA A 37 5.59 8.89 0.66
C ALA A 37 5.29 8.91 2.16
N SER A 38 5.22 7.74 2.81
CA SER A 38 4.95 7.64 4.24
C SER A 38 6.04 8.31 5.07
N VAL A 39 7.32 8.08 4.75
CA VAL A 39 8.46 8.72 5.41
C VAL A 39 8.46 10.23 5.17
N LYS A 40 8.23 10.65 3.91
CA LYS A 40 8.15 12.08 3.57
C LYS A 40 7.10 12.79 4.42
N LEU A 41 5.87 12.27 4.45
CA LEU A 41 4.77 12.87 5.20
C LEU A 41 4.98 12.83 6.71
N ALA A 42 5.58 11.74 7.23
CA ALA A 42 5.87 11.63 8.65
C ALA A 42 6.96 12.60 9.11
N ASN A 43 7.92 12.93 8.25
CA ASN A 43 9.00 13.87 8.56
C ASN A 43 8.57 15.34 8.56
N GLU A 44 7.41 15.67 7.97
CA GLU A 44 6.87 17.05 8.04
C GLU A 44 6.51 17.48 9.48
N LYS A 45 6.14 16.52 10.35
CA LYS A 45 5.85 16.77 11.78
C LYS A 45 6.35 15.60 12.64
N LYS A 46 7.09 15.89 13.72
CA LYS A 46 7.69 14.88 14.62
C LYS A 46 6.68 13.99 15.35
N ASN A 47 5.46 14.47 15.59
CA ASN A 47 4.41 13.73 16.28
C ASN A 47 3.63 12.75 15.38
N ARG A 48 3.81 12.81 14.06
CA ARG A 48 3.13 11.88 13.14
C ARG A 48 3.69 10.47 13.26
N LYS A 49 2.79 9.51 13.25
CA LYS A 49 3.11 8.07 13.31
C LYS A 49 2.68 7.36 12.04
N ILE A 50 3.46 6.39 11.62
CA ILE A 50 3.12 5.51 10.51
C ILE A 50 2.46 4.25 11.08
N ILE A 51 1.35 3.80 10.48
CA ILE A 51 0.74 2.51 10.74
C ILE A 51 0.90 1.69 9.46
N PHE A 52 1.84 0.75 9.47
CA PHE A 52 2.07 -0.13 8.35
C PHE A 52 1.21 -1.38 8.48
N LEU A 53 0.36 -1.60 7.48
CA LEU A 53 -0.54 -2.74 7.39
C LEU A 53 0.00 -3.71 6.34
N GLY A 54 0.71 -4.72 6.76
CA GLY A 54 1.28 -5.74 5.89
C GLY A 54 1.09 -7.12 6.49
N GLY A 55 1.10 -8.13 5.65
CA GLY A 55 0.93 -9.50 6.06
C GLY A 55 1.71 -10.49 5.22
N THR A 56 1.40 -11.73 5.36
CA THR A 56 1.87 -12.81 4.49
C THR A 56 1.00 -12.85 3.24
N SER A 57 1.47 -12.29 2.13
CA SER A 57 0.81 -12.44 0.82
C SER A 57 1.00 -13.86 0.23
N SER A 58 1.80 -14.70 0.88
CA SER A 58 2.05 -16.08 0.45
C SER A 58 0.96 -17.01 0.97
N LEU A 59 0.24 -17.65 0.05
CA LEU A 59 -0.65 -18.77 0.34
C LEU A 59 0.11 -20.03 0.82
N LEU A 60 1.43 -20.03 0.69
CA LEU A 60 2.32 -21.11 1.11
C LEU A 60 3.13 -20.59 2.32
N GLU A 61 2.81 -21.12 3.50
CA GLU A 61 3.64 -20.97 4.69
C GLU A 61 4.99 -21.68 4.47
N GLN A 62 5.94 -21.00 3.86
CA GLN A 62 7.30 -21.50 3.76
C GLN A 62 8.07 -21.12 5.03
N LYS A 63 8.56 -22.11 5.76
CA LYS A 63 9.49 -21.90 6.89
C LYS A 63 10.70 -21.09 6.38
N ASN A 64 11.04 -20.02 7.11
CA ASN A 64 12.18 -19.11 6.86
C ASN A 64 11.98 -17.98 5.85
N ILE A 65 10.78 -17.66 5.42
CA ILE A 65 10.53 -16.44 4.65
C ILE A 65 10.06 -15.34 5.59
N ILE A 66 10.76 -14.19 5.55
CA ILE A 66 10.32 -12.97 6.23
C ILE A 66 9.02 -12.45 5.64
N ASP A 67 8.19 -11.80 6.46
CA ASP A 67 6.93 -11.21 5.98
C ASP A 67 7.14 -9.79 5.40
N GLU A 68 6.08 -9.23 4.78
CA GLU A 68 6.10 -7.86 4.24
C GLU A 68 6.47 -6.84 5.33
N THR A 69 6.06 -7.08 6.56
CA THR A 69 6.34 -6.20 7.71
C THR A 69 7.83 -6.17 8.03
N ASP A 70 8.54 -7.31 7.91
CA ASP A 70 9.97 -7.36 8.19
C ASP A 70 10.77 -6.66 7.08
N VAL A 71 10.31 -6.75 5.83
CA VAL A 71 10.88 -5.97 4.71
C VAL A 71 10.66 -4.48 4.92
N ALA A 72 9.44 -4.07 5.32
CA ALA A 72 9.15 -2.68 5.63
C ALA A 72 9.99 -2.16 6.81
N LYS A 73 10.19 -2.97 7.86
CA LYS A 73 11.10 -2.61 8.96
C LYS A 73 12.53 -2.38 8.48
N LYS A 74 13.01 -3.24 7.58
CA LYS A 74 14.34 -3.06 6.97
C LYS A 74 14.39 -1.74 6.21
N PHE A 75 13.39 -1.44 5.37
CA PHE A 75 13.30 -0.16 4.67
C PHE A 75 13.38 1.02 5.62
N PHE A 76 12.56 1.08 6.68
CA PHE A 76 12.57 2.20 7.62
C PHE A 76 13.92 2.36 8.33
N ARG A 77 14.63 1.27 8.65
CA ARG A 77 15.99 1.32 9.20
C ARG A 77 16.98 1.86 8.19
N ASP A 78 16.95 1.38 6.96
CA ASP A 78 17.89 1.77 5.90
C ASP A 78 17.79 3.27 5.55
N VAL A 79 16.57 3.86 5.71
CA VAL A 79 16.36 5.31 5.56
C VAL A 79 16.50 6.10 6.87
N ASN A 80 17.01 5.49 7.94
CA ASN A 80 17.18 6.10 9.28
C ASN A 80 15.88 6.69 9.86
N PHE A 81 14.73 6.09 9.59
CA PHE A 81 13.46 6.51 10.19
C PHE A 81 13.27 5.89 11.58
N ASP A 82 12.84 6.68 12.55
CA ASP A 82 12.64 6.21 13.93
C ASP A 82 11.50 5.19 14.01
N LEU A 83 11.86 3.93 14.26
CA LEU A 83 10.91 2.82 14.38
C LEU A 83 9.92 2.96 15.54
N LYS A 84 10.21 3.79 16.55
CA LYS A 84 9.25 4.10 17.64
C LYS A 84 8.02 4.85 17.13
N ARG A 85 8.14 5.45 15.95
CA ARG A 85 7.06 6.16 15.25
C ARG A 85 6.33 5.26 14.24
N VAL A 86 6.63 3.96 14.19
CA VAL A 86 5.99 3.01 13.27
C VAL A 86 5.27 1.92 14.06
N ILE A 87 3.97 1.81 13.83
CA ILE A 87 3.14 0.70 14.34
C ILE A 87 3.02 -0.33 13.22
N PHE A 88 3.48 -1.54 13.46
CA PHE A 88 3.40 -2.63 12.49
C PHE A 88 2.23 -3.56 12.81
N VAL A 89 1.31 -3.70 11.87
CA VAL A 89 0.20 -4.65 11.95
C VAL A 89 0.53 -5.85 11.09
N LYS A 90 0.69 -7.00 11.72
CA LYS A 90 1.11 -8.26 11.12
C LYS A 90 -0.06 -9.24 10.93
N GLU A 91 0.23 -10.38 10.30
CA GLU A 91 -0.66 -11.55 10.20
C GLU A 91 -2.00 -11.21 9.56
N THR A 92 -1.96 -10.52 8.44
CA THR A 92 -3.12 -10.24 7.62
C THR A 92 -2.93 -10.86 6.24
N LYS A 93 -4.00 -11.42 5.67
CA LYS A 93 -3.97 -12.11 4.37
C LYS A 93 -4.50 -11.24 3.24
N ASN A 94 -5.24 -10.18 3.57
CA ASN A 94 -5.89 -9.33 2.58
C ASN A 94 -6.21 -7.94 3.14
N THR A 95 -6.68 -7.05 2.26
CA THR A 95 -7.00 -5.66 2.61
C THR A 95 -8.14 -5.53 3.63
N ILE A 96 -9.12 -6.44 3.61
CA ILE A 96 -10.23 -6.44 4.57
C ILE A 96 -9.70 -6.70 5.98
N GLU A 97 -8.86 -7.72 6.13
CA GLU A 97 -8.23 -8.04 7.41
C GLU A 97 -7.32 -6.92 7.91
N ASN A 98 -6.54 -6.31 7.00
CA ASN A 98 -5.72 -5.15 7.30
C ASN A 98 -6.54 -4.04 7.96
N LEU A 99 -7.63 -3.62 7.33
CA LEU A 99 -8.47 -2.54 7.82
C LEU A 99 -9.31 -2.94 9.05
N LYS A 100 -9.73 -4.22 9.17
CA LYS A 100 -10.33 -4.74 10.40
C LYS A 100 -9.37 -4.70 11.59
N LYS A 101 -8.09 -5.07 11.39
CA LYS A 101 -7.07 -4.97 12.45
C LYS A 101 -6.76 -3.50 12.78
N LEU A 102 -6.72 -2.61 11.78
CA LEU A 102 -6.58 -1.18 11.99
C LEU A 102 -7.67 -0.62 12.93
N LYS A 103 -8.95 -0.97 12.66
CA LYS A 103 -10.08 -0.55 13.50
C LYS A 103 -9.93 -1.03 14.97
N LYS A 104 -9.33 -2.20 15.19
CA LYS A 104 -9.12 -2.77 16.53
C LYS A 104 -7.99 -2.10 17.32
N LEU A 105 -7.17 -1.23 16.73
CA LEU A 105 -6.05 -0.58 17.44
C LEU A 105 -6.50 0.47 18.46
N ASN A 106 -7.80 0.79 18.55
CA ASN A 106 -8.36 1.81 19.46
C ASN A 106 -7.63 3.17 19.42
N LEU A 107 -7.07 3.51 18.26
CA LEU A 107 -6.45 4.81 18.02
C LEU A 107 -7.50 5.78 17.49
N ARG A 108 -7.32 7.09 17.74
CA ARG A 108 -8.17 8.13 17.13
C ARG A 108 -7.81 8.30 15.64
N ILE A 109 -8.16 7.29 14.85
CA ILE A 109 -7.81 7.22 13.42
C ILE A 109 -8.77 8.06 12.59
N GLU A 110 -10.04 8.12 12.99
CA GLU A 110 -11.11 8.77 12.25
C GLU A 110 -10.87 10.28 12.07
N GLY A 111 -10.92 10.72 10.81
CA GLY A 111 -10.75 12.13 10.44
C GLY A 111 -9.32 12.68 10.57
N ASN A 112 -8.43 11.96 11.27
CA ASN A 112 -7.04 12.37 11.54
C ASN A 112 -6.00 11.48 10.87
N SER A 113 -6.39 10.67 9.89
CA SER A 113 -5.49 9.70 9.27
C SER A 113 -5.52 9.77 7.76
N ILE A 114 -4.34 9.69 7.17
CA ILE A 114 -4.15 9.57 5.72
C ILE A 114 -3.98 8.09 5.37
N LEU A 115 -4.64 7.63 4.31
CA LEU A 115 -4.45 6.30 3.74
C LEU A 115 -3.57 6.37 2.50
N ILE A 116 -2.39 5.76 2.58
CA ILE A 116 -1.46 5.65 1.45
C ILE A 116 -1.61 4.27 0.81
N THR A 117 -1.91 4.27 -0.47
CA THR A 117 -1.85 3.09 -1.33
C THR A 117 -1.74 3.50 -2.79
N SER A 118 -1.48 2.55 -3.70
CA SER A 118 -1.43 2.82 -5.13
C SER A 118 -2.77 3.33 -5.66
N ALA A 119 -2.73 4.24 -6.62
CA ALA A 119 -3.91 4.87 -7.20
C ALA A 119 -4.93 3.84 -7.72
N PHE A 120 -4.46 2.78 -8.39
CA PHE A 120 -5.31 1.71 -8.90
C PHE A 120 -6.02 0.90 -7.80
N HIS A 121 -5.44 0.86 -6.59
CA HIS A 121 -5.98 0.14 -5.44
C HIS A 121 -6.86 1.00 -4.54
N MET A 122 -6.74 2.33 -4.61
CA MET A 122 -7.38 3.29 -3.69
C MET A 122 -8.89 3.11 -3.61
N LYS A 123 -9.57 2.96 -4.75
CA LYS A 123 -11.04 2.79 -4.78
C LYS A 123 -11.50 1.59 -3.94
N ARG A 124 -10.84 0.45 -4.05
CA ARG A 124 -11.17 -0.76 -3.28
C ARG A 124 -10.88 -0.57 -1.79
N ALA A 125 -9.76 0.06 -1.47
CA ALA A 125 -9.38 0.32 -0.08
C ALA A 125 -10.38 1.25 0.62
N LEU A 126 -10.81 2.34 -0.04
CA LEU A 126 -11.80 3.26 0.50
C LEU A 126 -13.17 2.60 0.66
N LEU A 127 -13.61 1.78 -0.30
CA LEU A 127 -14.87 1.04 -0.19
C LEU A 127 -14.89 0.12 1.04
N ILE A 128 -13.76 -0.55 1.34
CA ILE A 128 -13.64 -1.39 2.53
C ILE A 128 -13.63 -0.52 3.79
N SER A 129 -12.92 0.61 3.77
CA SER A 129 -12.88 1.55 4.90
C SER A 129 -14.26 2.06 5.27
N GLU A 130 -15.03 2.46 4.27
CA GLU A 130 -16.41 2.95 4.43
C GLU A 130 -17.32 1.88 5.06
N LYS A 131 -17.27 0.65 4.55
CA LYS A 131 -18.03 -0.47 5.12
C LYS A 131 -17.61 -0.86 6.54
N LEU A 132 -16.44 -0.45 6.97
CA LEU A 132 -15.93 -0.63 8.32
C LEU A 132 -16.09 0.62 9.20
N ASP A 133 -16.81 1.65 8.74
CA ASP A 133 -16.95 2.95 9.41
C ASP A 133 -15.59 3.61 9.73
N LEU A 134 -14.59 3.42 8.87
CA LEU A 134 -13.27 4.03 8.99
C LEU A 134 -13.18 5.22 8.03
N ILE A 135 -13.18 6.43 8.56
CA ILE A 135 -13.02 7.65 7.77
C ILE A 135 -11.53 7.93 7.58
N LEU A 136 -10.99 7.58 6.40
CA LEU A 136 -9.60 7.77 6.03
C LEU A 136 -9.48 8.75 4.86
N ILE A 137 -8.48 9.63 4.92
CA ILE A 137 -8.21 10.62 3.88
C ILE A 137 -7.31 9.98 2.83
N PRO A 138 -7.73 9.87 1.55
CA PRO A 138 -6.93 9.22 0.52
C PRO A 138 -5.68 10.00 0.15
N TYR A 139 -4.56 9.30 0.05
CA TYR A 139 -3.31 9.78 -0.52
C TYR A 139 -2.79 8.74 -1.51
N ALA A 140 -3.19 8.89 -2.77
CA ALA A 140 -2.82 7.98 -3.83
C ALA A 140 -1.38 8.24 -4.30
N VAL A 141 -0.66 7.15 -4.54
CA VAL A 141 0.69 7.12 -5.14
C VAL A 141 0.72 6.07 -6.24
N ASP A 142 1.86 5.86 -6.90
CA ASP A 142 2.02 4.83 -7.94
C ASP A 142 0.96 4.99 -9.06
N PHE A 143 0.96 6.18 -9.68
CA PHE A 143 0.07 6.54 -10.78
C PHE A 143 0.61 5.99 -12.10
N ARG A 144 0.19 4.79 -12.49
CA ARG A 144 0.70 4.12 -13.70
C ARG A 144 0.24 4.74 -15.02
N SER A 145 -0.89 5.42 -15.03
CA SER A 145 -1.45 6.03 -16.24
C SER A 145 -0.73 7.28 -16.71
N PHE A 146 -0.03 7.99 -15.80
CA PHE A 146 0.70 9.21 -16.16
C PHE A 146 2.06 8.95 -16.80
N GLU A 147 2.68 7.80 -16.52
CA GLU A 147 3.94 7.40 -17.17
C GLU A 147 3.78 7.15 -18.66
N ASP A 148 2.55 6.84 -19.10
CA ASP A 148 2.22 6.46 -20.47
C ASP A 148 1.71 7.61 -21.32
N SER A 149 1.31 8.72 -20.72
CA SER A 149 0.92 9.93 -21.43
C SER A 149 2.19 10.69 -21.80
N GLY A 150 2.63 10.57 -23.06
CA GLY A 150 3.70 11.42 -23.58
C GLY A 150 3.40 12.90 -23.29
N ARG A 151 4.42 13.74 -23.19
CA ARG A 151 4.30 15.18 -22.83
C ARG A 151 3.29 15.96 -23.67
N ASP A 152 2.86 15.39 -24.81
CA ASP A 152 2.03 16.07 -25.80
C ASP A 152 0.61 15.48 -25.94
N GLY A 153 0.19 14.59 -25.01
CA GLY A 153 -1.15 13.97 -25.12
C GLY A 153 -1.37 13.09 -26.34
N LEU A 154 -0.33 12.89 -27.16
CA LEU A 154 -0.39 12.03 -28.33
C LEU A 154 -0.39 10.56 -27.89
N ILE A 155 -1.36 9.80 -28.38
CA ILE A 155 -1.39 8.35 -28.22
C ILE A 155 -0.08 7.80 -28.78
N ASN A 156 0.78 7.29 -27.89
CA ASN A 156 2.01 6.66 -28.33
C ASN A 156 1.67 5.30 -28.96
N TYR A 157 1.58 5.26 -30.27
CA TYR A 157 1.25 4.03 -31.03
C TYR A 157 2.14 2.84 -30.68
N TYR A 158 3.39 3.07 -30.30
CA TYR A 158 4.30 2.02 -29.84
C TYR A 158 3.82 1.33 -28.56
N GLN A 159 3.06 2.02 -27.70
CA GLN A 159 2.50 1.43 -26.49
C GLN A 159 1.31 0.52 -26.79
N MET A 160 0.54 0.77 -27.85
CA MET A 160 -0.54 -0.13 -28.27
C MET A 160 -0.01 -1.52 -28.64
N PHE A 161 1.21 -1.61 -29.14
CA PHE A 161 1.84 -2.87 -29.53
C PHE A 161 2.62 -3.56 -28.39
N SER A 162 2.69 -2.96 -27.21
CA SER A 162 3.33 -3.60 -26.05
C SER A 162 2.39 -4.62 -25.40
N ILE A 163 2.27 -5.80 -26.03
CA ILE A 163 1.35 -6.87 -25.59
C ILE A 163 1.57 -7.22 -24.10
N VAL A 164 2.82 -7.39 -23.68
CA VAL A 164 3.15 -7.78 -22.30
C VAL A 164 2.72 -6.71 -21.29
N LYS A 165 2.94 -5.42 -21.59
CA LYS A 165 2.54 -4.30 -20.74
C LYS A 165 1.02 -4.20 -20.63
N ASN A 166 0.34 -4.32 -21.77
CA ASN A 166 -1.11 -4.26 -21.83
C ASN A 166 -1.77 -5.43 -21.09
N LEU A 167 -1.24 -6.65 -21.21
CA LEU A 167 -1.72 -7.81 -20.47
C LEU A 167 -1.51 -7.66 -18.96
N LYS A 168 -0.38 -7.10 -18.51
CA LYS A 168 -0.15 -6.81 -17.08
C LYS A 168 -1.16 -5.79 -16.55
N SER A 169 -1.42 -4.73 -17.30
CA SER A 169 -2.39 -3.70 -16.93
C SER A 169 -3.81 -4.25 -16.89
N LEU A 170 -4.19 -5.09 -17.86
CA LEU A 170 -5.48 -5.76 -17.91
C LEU A 170 -5.68 -6.71 -16.72
N ASN A 171 -4.68 -7.52 -16.39
CA ASN A 171 -4.71 -8.41 -15.22
C ASN A 171 -4.89 -7.61 -13.91
N LEU A 172 -4.17 -6.48 -13.76
CA LEU A 172 -4.33 -5.61 -12.61
C LEU A 172 -5.75 -5.05 -12.51
N TYR A 173 -6.29 -4.58 -13.65
CA TYR A 173 -7.66 -4.07 -13.72
C TYR A 173 -8.70 -5.12 -13.29
N PHE A 174 -8.62 -6.33 -13.86
CA PHE A 174 -9.54 -7.42 -13.50
C PHE A 174 -9.42 -7.81 -12.02
N ARG A 175 -8.22 -7.86 -11.47
CA ARG A 175 -8.00 -8.16 -10.06
C ARG A 175 -8.68 -7.13 -9.15
N GLU A 176 -8.56 -5.84 -9.46
CA GLU A 176 -9.20 -4.78 -8.67
C GLU A 176 -10.72 -4.78 -8.86
N LEU A 177 -11.20 -5.01 -10.08
CA LEU A 177 -12.64 -5.13 -10.36
C LEU A 177 -13.27 -6.29 -9.59
N LEU A 178 -12.69 -7.49 -9.66
CA LEU A 178 -13.16 -8.65 -8.90
C LEU A 178 -13.08 -8.40 -7.38
N GLY A 179 -12.03 -7.73 -6.92
CA GLY A 179 -11.90 -7.34 -5.52
C GLY A 179 -13.02 -6.38 -5.06
N ILE A 180 -13.39 -5.41 -5.88
CA ILE A 180 -14.51 -4.49 -5.60
C ILE A 180 -15.85 -5.23 -5.57
N ILE A 181 -16.08 -6.13 -6.53
CA ILE A 181 -17.30 -6.96 -6.58
C ILE A 181 -17.39 -7.83 -5.33
N ALA A 182 -16.31 -8.52 -4.98
CA ALA A 182 -16.25 -9.35 -3.77
C ALA A 182 -16.58 -8.55 -2.50
N VAL A 183 -16.04 -7.34 -2.34
CA VAL A 183 -16.35 -6.46 -1.20
C VAL A 183 -17.84 -6.06 -1.18
N LYS A 184 -18.44 -5.79 -2.35
CA LYS A 184 -19.86 -5.42 -2.41
C LYS A 184 -20.78 -6.57 -2.03
N ILE A 185 -20.39 -7.81 -2.29
CA ILE A 185 -21.21 -9.00 -2.01
C ILE A 185 -21.01 -9.51 -0.59
N SER A 186 -19.78 -9.46 -0.06
CA SER A 186 -19.40 -10.11 1.21
C SER A 186 -19.48 -9.23 2.45
N MET A 187 -19.72 -7.96 2.27
CA MET A 187 -19.81 -6.96 3.34
C MET A 187 -21.04 -6.07 3.16
#